data_869e37f63755e879e2d2e66780bb31ba
#
_entry.id   869e37f63755e879e2d2e66780bb31ba
#
_cell.length_a   1.000
_cell.length_b   1.000
_cell.length_c   1.000
_cell.angle_alpha   90.00
_cell.angle_beta   90.00
_cell.angle_gamma   90.00
#
_symmetry.space_group_name_H-M   'P 1'
#
loop_
_entity.id
_entity.type
_entity.pdbx_description
1 polymer ?
#
loop_
_entity_poly.entity_id
_entity_poly.type
_entity_poly.pdbx_seq_one_letter_code
_entity_poly.pdbx_strand_id
1 'polypeptide(L)'
;MARCRELCDGVGPHIAFDAAGVQVGLDIAVKAIRARGTIVNIAVWEKPFYLNPTDMVFRERTWMGIATYQDGDFQAVMEAISQGRMDPKGMITTRIELNEVEEKGFQTLIKDKDNQVKVLVKVGGGE
;
A
#
# COMPACT_ATOMS: atom_id res chain seq x y z
N MET A 1 4.04 -12.85 10.80
CA MET A 1 5.40 -13.28 10.35
C MET A 1 5.50 -14.77 10.07
N ALA A 2 5.06 -15.68 10.95
CA ALA A 2 5.10 -17.12 10.68
C ALA A 2 4.49 -17.47 9.32
N ARG A 3 3.27 -17.00 9.03
CA ARG A 3 2.57 -17.27 7.77
C ARG A 3 3.31 -16.78 6.52
N CYS A 4 3.97 -15.62 6.58
CA CYS A 4 4.78 -15.14 5.44
C CYS A 4 5.95 -16.08 5.14
N ARG A 5 6.60 -16.58 6.19
CA ARG A 5 7.72 -17.53 6.02
C ARG A 5 7.25 -18.89 5.50
N GLU A 6 6.14 -19.41 6.02
CA GLU A 6 5.54 -20.65 5.52
C GLU A 6 5.25 -20.59 4.01
N LEU A 7 4.69 -19.45 3.54
CA LEU A 7 4.40 -19.22 2.12
C LEU A 7 5.64 -18.98 1.25
N CYS A 8 6.80 -18.80 1.86
CA CYS A 8 8.07 -18.50 1.20
C CYS A 8 9.16 -19.50 1.60
N ASP A 9 8.82 -20.77 1.74
CA ASP A 9 9.74 -21.88 2.03
C ASP A 9 10.64 -21.65 3.27
N GLY A 10 10.11 -20.93 4.26
CA GLY A 10 10.80 -20.61 5.51
C GLY A 10 11.76 -19.43 5.47
N VAL A 11 12.16 -18.96 4.29
CA VAL A 11 13.20 -17.91 4.13
C VAL A 11 12.67 -16.47 4.16
N GLY A 12 11.39 -16.29 3.86
CA GLY A 12 10.72 -14.99 3.77
C GLY A 12 10.60 -14.43 2.35
N PRO A 13 9.77 -13.39 2.16
CA PRO A 13 9.50 -12.81 0.84
C PRO A 13 10.72 -12.10 0.25
N HIS A 14 10.78 -12.02 -1.07
CA HIS A 14 11.79 -11.27 -1.82
C HIS A 14 11.60 -9.76 -1.69
N ILE A 15 10.35 -9.32 -1.68
CA ILE A 15 9.96 -7.92 -1.63
C ILE A 15 8.91 -7.75 -0.54
N ALA A 16 9.04 -6.70 0.26
CA ALA A 16 8.04 -6.25 1.21
C ALA A 16 7.68 -4.79 0.88
N PHE A 17 6.40 -4.50 0.69
CA PHE A 17 5.89 -3.15 0.48
C PHE A 17 5.43 -2.56 1.81
N ASP A 18 5.97 -1.40 2.18
CA ASP A 18 5.48 -0.59 3.29
C ASP A 18 4.62 0.55 2.73
N ALA A 19 3.31 0.41 2.90
CA ALA A 19 2.31 1.42 2.55
C ALA A 19 1.65 2.05 3.80
N ALA A 20 2.09 1.66 5.00
CA ALA A 20 1.50 2.11 6.25
C ALA A 20 2.24 3.31 6.85
N GLY A 21 3.55 3.42 6.69
CA GLY A 21 4.37 4.51 7.23
C GLY A 21 4.38 4.58 8.75
N VAL A 22 4.40 3.42 9.41
CA VAL A 22 4.43 3.32 10.88
C VAL A 22 5.52 2.36 11.33
N GLN A 23 6.15 2.65 12.48
CA GLN A 23 7.30 1.89 12.98
C GLN A 23 7.04 0.38 13.06
N VAL A 24 5.87 -0.02 13.55
CA VAL A 24 5.52 -1.45 13.68
C VAL A 24 5.47 -2.14 12.32
N GLY A 25 5.03 -1.46 11.26
CA GLY A 25 5.01 -1.98 9.89
C GLY A 25 6.43 -2.24 9.37
N LEU A 26 7.32 -1.26 9.54
CA LEU A 26 8.73 -1.39 9.16
C LEU A 26 9.42 -2.52 9.93
N ASP A 27 9.21 -2.62 11.24
CA ASP A 27 9.80 -3.68 12.07
C ASP A 27 9.35 -5.07 11.60
N ILE A 28 8.09 -5.20 11.20
CA ILE A 28 7.55 -6.45 10.65
C ILE A 28 8.20 -6.74 9.29
N ALA A 29 8.31 -5.75 8.41
CA ALA A 29 8.93 -5.90 7.10
C ALA A 29 10.40 -6.34 7.22
N VAL A 30 11.19 -5.66 8.07
CA VAL A 30 12.60 -6.00 8.33
C VAL A 30 12.75 -7.42 8.86
N LYS A 31 11.89 -7.85 9.80
CA LYS A 31 11.95 -9.21 10.35
C LYS A 31 11.47 -10.30 9.40
N ALA A 32 10.53 -9.97 8.50
CA ALA A 32 9.93 -10.94 7.59
C ALA A 32 10.78 -11.20 6.34
N ILE A 33 11.38 -10.15 5.79
CA ILE A 33 12.07 -10.22 4.51
C ILE A 33 13.31 -11.12 4.56
N ARG A 34 13.56 -11.85 3.49
CA ARG A 34 14.73 -12.73 3.36
C ARG A 34 16.05 -11.94 3.28
N ALA A 35 17.16 -12.65 3.35
CA ALA A 35 18.45 -12.09 2.95
C ALA A 35 18.43 -11.67 1.46
N ARG A 36 19.08 -10.56 1.13
CA ARG A 36 19.09 -9.94 -0.20
C ARG A 36 17.70 -9.54 -0.71
N GLY A 37 16.73 -9.41 0.19
CA GLY A 37 15.39 -8.91 -0.15
C GLY A 37 15.33 -7.38 -0.14
N THR A 38 14.27 -6.83 -0.72
CA THR A 38 14.06 -5.38 -0.84
C THR A 38 12.81 -4.97 -0.07
N ILE A 39 12.95 -3.97 0.79
CA ILE A 39 11.82 -3.26 1.39
C ILE A 39 11.55 -2.04 0.51
N VAL A 40 10.35 -1.97 -0.06
CA VAL A 40 9.89 -0.85 -0.88
C VAL A 40 8.96 0.01 -0.04
N ASN A 41 9.43 1.20 0.33
CA ASN A 41 8.64 2.18 1.05
C ASN A 41 7.84 3.03 0.07
N ILE A 42 6.51 2.93 0.12
CA ILE A 42 5.56 3.72 -0.65
C ILE A 42 4.89 4.77 0.25
N ALA A 43 4.92 4.53 1.56
CA ALA A 43 4.26 5.38 2.53
C ALA A 43 4.97 6.73 2.70
N VAL A 44 4.18 7.77 2.88
CA VAL A 44 4.65 9.06 3.40
C VAL A 44 4.61 8.99 4.93
N TRP A 45 5.77 9.08 5.56
CA TRP A 45 5.90 9.01 7.00
C TRP A 45 5.65 10.38 7.64
N GLU A 46 4.78 10.42 8.63
CA GLU A 46 4.51 11.65 9.39
C GLU A 46 5.58 11.96 10.45
N LYS A 47 6.27 10.92 10.90
CA LYS A 47 7.30 11.01 11.94
C LYS A 47 8.57 10.26 11.53
N PRO A 48 9.75 10.69 12.02
CA PRO A 48 10.96 9.91 11.85
C PRO A 48 10.81 8.49 12.38
N PHE A 49 11.46 7.54 11.72
CA PHE A 49 11.48 6.13 12.12
C PHE A 49 12.88 5.70 12.53
N TYR A 50 12.95 4.62 13.31
CA TYR A 50 14.19 3.95 13.65
C TYR A 50 14.40 2.73 12.77
N LEU A 51 15.57 2.64 12.15
CA LEU A 51 16.02 1.45 11.43
C LEU A 51 17.44 1.12 11.91
N ASN A 52 17.64 -0.09 12.44
CA ASN A 52 18.98 -0.53 12.81
C ASN A 52 19.76 -0.92 11.54
N PRO A 53 20.85 -0.18 11.18
CA PRO A 53 21.64 -0.51 9.98
C PRO A 53 22.19 -1.93 9.99
N THR A 54 22.46 -2.49 11.17
CA THR A 54 22.98 -3.86 11.33
C THR A 54 22.01 -4.91 10.75
N ASP A 55 20.71 -4.70 10.89
CA ASP A 55 19.69 -5.59 10.31
C ASP A 55 19.68 -5.59 8.78
N MET A 56 20.17 -4.52 8.19
CA MET A 56 20.32 -4.40 6.73
C MET A 56 21.64 -5.04 6.28
N VAL A 57 22.75 -4.68 6.92
CA VAL A 57 24.10 -5.08 6.52
C VAL A 57 24.30 -6.59 6.60
N PHE A 58 24.01 -7.24 7.74
CA PHE A 58 24.24 -8.67 7.92
C PHE A 58 23.40 -9.57 7.02
N ARG A 59 22.39 -9.01 6.38
CA ARG A 59 21.54 -9.75 5.45
C ARG A 59 21.55 -9.18 4.02
N GLU A 60 22.43 -8.23 3.75
CA GLU A 60 22.58 -7.59 2.43
C GLU A 60 21.24 -7.12 1.85
N ARG A 61 20.42 -6.48 2.69
CA ARG A 61 19.07 -6.05 2.33
C ARG A 61 19.07 -4.65 1.73
N THR A 62 18.11 -4.40 0.87
CA THR A 62 17.86 -3.07 0.30
C THR A 62 16.63 -2.43 0.93
N TRP A 63 16.72 -1.14 1.24
CA TRP A 63 15.58 -0.29 1.53
C TRP A 63 15.49 0.78 0.46
N MET A 64 14.34 0.87 -0.22
CA MET A 64 14.13 1.76 -1.36
C MET A 64 12.85 2.54 -1.18
N GLY A 65 12.93 3.86 -1.28
CA GLY A 65 11.76 4.72 -1.35
C GLY A 65 11.29 4.90 -2.80
N ILE A 66 9.99 4.89 -3.00
CA ILE A 66 9.36 5.28 -4.26
C ILE A 66 8.25 6.28 -3.97
N ALA A 67 8.00 7.19 -4.88
CA ALA A 67 6.95 8.20 -4.72
C ALA A 67 6.21 8.42 -6.03
N THR A 68 4.92 8.64 -5.92
CA THR A 68 4.04 9.00 -7.04
C THR A 68 4.06 8.00 -8.19
N TYR A 69 4.01 8.48 -9.40
CA TYR A 69 4.02 7.72 -10.65
C TYR A 69 4.86 8.47 -11.69
N GLN A 70 5.33 7.74 -12.68
CA GLN A 70 6.12 8.25 -13.79
C GLN A 70 5.29 8.31 -15.07
N ASP A 71 5.85 8.94 -16.10
CA ASP A 71 5.26 8.94 -17.43
C ASP A 71 5.06 7.49 -17.90
N GLY A 72 3.85 7.18 -18.31
CA GLY A 72 3.47 5.84 -18.77
C GLY A 72 2.80 4.95 -17.72
N ASP A 73 2.94 5.21 -16.42
CA ASP A 73 2.31 4.38 -15.38
C ASP A 73 0.79 4.39 -15.49
N PHE A 74 0.18 5.55 -15.77
CA PHE A 74 -1.27 5.66 -16.02
C PHE A 74 -1.71 4.81 -17.20
N GLN A 75 -0.98 4.87 -18.31
CA GLN A 75 -1.28 4.08 -19.49
C GLN A 75 -1.19 2.59 -19.18
N ALA A 76 -0.13 2.16 -18.49
CA ALA A 76 0.06 0.76 -18.08
C ALA A 76 -1.06 0.25 -17.17
N VAL A 77 -1.52 1.08 -16.22
CA VAL A 77 -2.65 0.73 -15.33
C VAL A 77 -3.95 0.64 -16.12
N MET A 78 -4.24 1.59 -17.01
CA MET A 78 -5.43 1.56 -17.86
C MET A 78 -5.45 0.32 -18.75
N GLU A 79 -4.33 -0.04 -19.34
CA GLU A 79 -4.19 -1.27 -20.12
C GLU A 79 -4.39 -2.52 -19.26
N ALA A 80 -3.83 -2.56 -18.05
CA ALA A 80 -4.01 -3.67 -17.14
C ALA A 80 -5.48 -3.88 -16.75
N ILE A 81 -6.21 -2.79 -16.53
CA ILE A 81 -7.65 -2.83 -16.22
C ILE A 81 -8.45 -3.27 -17.47
N SER A 82 -8.18 -2.70 -18.63
CA SER A 82 -8.90 -3.02 -19.87
C SER A 82 -8.71 -4.46 -20.31
N GLN A 83 -7.55 -5.03 -20.04
CA GLN A 83 -7.22 -6.43 -20.33
C GLN A 83 -7.67 -7.41 -19.23
N GLY A 84 -8.31 -6.93 -18.17
CA GLY A 84 -8.74 -7.77 -17.04
C GLY A 84 -7.60 -8.31 -16.17
N ARG A 85 -6.37 -7.80 -16.33
CA ARG A 85 -5.22 -8.17 -15.48
C ARG A 85 -5.28 -7.52 -14.10
N MET A 86 -6.06 -6.45 -13.98
CA MET A 86 -6.32 -5.74 -12.73
C MET A 86 -7.82 -5.43 -12.64
N ASP A 87 -8.44 -5.79 -11.53
CA ASP A 87 -9.84 -5.42 -11.23
C ASP A 87 -9.91 -4.63 -9.92
N PRO A 88 -10.00 -3.29 -9.97
CA PRO A 88 -10.08 -2.44 -8.80
C PRO A 88 -11.50 -2.36 -8.19
N LYS A 89 -12.52 -3.02 -8.78
CA LYS A 89 -13.92 -2.88 -8.35
C LYS A 89 -14.13 -3.25 -6.88
N GLY A 90 -13.47 -4.29 -6.40
CA GLY A 90 -13.52 -4.71 -5.01
C GLY A 90 -12.93 -3.72 -4.01
N MET A 91 -12.13 -2.76 -4.48
CA MET A 91 -11.59 -1.69 -3.64
C MET A 91 -12.57 -0.52 -3.45
N ILE A 92 -13.58 -0.40 -4.32
CA ILE A 92 -14.56 0.69 -4.25
C ILE A 92 -15.64 0.27 -3.26
N THR A 93 -15.55 0.77 -2.04
CA THR A 93 -16.47 0.42 -0.95
C THR A 93 -17.73 1.27 -0.96
N THR A 94 -17.63 2.53 -1.36
CA THR A 94 -18.75 3.47 -1.30
C THR A 94 -18.73 4.41 -2.52
N ARG A 95 -19.92 4.75 -3.02
CA ARG A 95 -20.14 5.81 -4.02
C ARG A 95 -21.11 6.82 -3.46
N ILE A 96 -20.78 8.11 -3.56
CA ILE A 96 -21.54 9.21 -3.01
C ILE A 96 -21.67 10.35 -4.03
N GLU A 97 -22.66 11.20 -3.81
CA GLU A 97 -22.81 12.46 -4.56
C GLU A 97 -21.93 13.56 -3.95
N LEU A 98 -21.66 14.62 -4.70
CA LEU A 98 -20.76 15.70 -4.27
C LEU A 98 -21.24 16.40 -2.98
N ASN A 99 -22.54 16.57 -2.80
CA ASN A 99 -23.12 17.19 -1.62
C ASN A 99 -23.08 16.30 -0.36
N GLU A 100 -22.68 15.04 -0.49
CA GLU A 100 -22.58 14.07 0.60
C GLU A 100 -21.15 13.88 1.11
N VAL A 101 -20.17 14.59 0.50
CA VAL A 101 -18.72 14.38 0.74
C VAL A 101 -18.34 14.51 2.21
N GLU A 102 -18.89 15.51 2.92
CA GLU A 102 -18.57 15.71 4.33
C GLU A 102 -19.09 14.56 5.18
N GLU A 103 -20.38 14.25 5.08
CA GLU A 103 -21.04 13.29 5.97
C GLU A 103 -20.73 11.84 5.61
N LYS A 104 -20.93 11.47 4.34
CA LYS A 104 -20.74 10.09 3.87
C LYS A 104 -19.34 9.79 3.35
N GLY A 105 -18.56 10.82 3.06
CA GLY A 105 -17.16 10.70 2.69
C GLY A 105 -16.24 10.76 3.91
N PHE A 106 -15.88 11.97 4.35
CA PHE A 106 -14.88 12.16 5.39
C PHE A 106 -15.28 11.57 6.75
N GLN A 107 -16.54 11.78 7.19
CA GLN A 107 -16.97 11.24 8.47
C GLN A 107 -16.98 9.72 8.49
N THR A 108 -17.34 9.09 7.39
CA THR A 108 -17.33 7.62 7.27
C THR A 108 -15.90 7.08 7.28
N LEU A 109 -14.97 7.72 6.56
CA LEU A 109 -13.55 7.35 6.58
C LEU A 109 -12.91 7.48 7.97
N ILE A 110 -13.40 8.40 8.81
CA ILE A 110 -12.90 8.59 10.17
C ILE A 110 -13.51 7.57 11.14
N LYS A 111 -14.84 7.36 11.05
CA LYS A 111 -15.60 6.57 12.03
C LYS A 111 -15.65 5.07 11.73
N ASP A 112 -15.56 4.71 10.46
CA ASP A 112 -15.71 3.34 9.96
C ASP A 112 -14.54 2.95 9.02
N LYS A 113 -13.33 3.41 9.35
CA LYS A 113 -12.12 3.23 8.54
C LYS A 113 -11.81 1.78 8.19
N ASP A 114 -12.17 0.84 9.06
CA ASP A 114 -11.84 -0.58 8.88
C ASP A 114 -12.69 -1.25 7.77
N ASN A 115 -13.83 -0.64 7.42
CA ASN A 115 -14.74 -1.10 6.36
C ASN A 115 -14.63 -0.25 5.08
N GLN A 116 -13.79 0.79 5.07
CA GLN A 116 -13.64 1.69 3.93
C GLN A 116 -12.26 1.59 3.31
N VAL A 117 -12.21 1.33 2.00
CA VAL A 117 -10.97 1.35 1.22
C VAL A 117 -10.94 2.53 0.27
N LYS A 118 -12.01 2.68 -0.54
CA LYS A 118 -12.10 3.74 -1.55
C LYS A 118 -13.53 4.27 -1.62
N VAL A 119 -13.68 5.55 -1.34
CA VAL A 119 -14.93 6.30 -1.56
C VAL A 119 -14.82 7.06 -2.88
N LEU A 120 -15.72 6.82 -3.82
CA LEU A 120 -15.82 7.57 -5.06
C LEU A 120 -16.91 8.63 -4.95
N VAL A 121 -16.58 9.84 -5.38
CA VAL A 121 -17.50 10.97 -5.44
C VAL A 121 -17.92 11.20 -6.88
N LYS A 122 -19.21 11.20 -7.16
CA LYS A 122 -19.74 11.58 -8.46
C LYS A 122 -19.70 13.11 -8.61
N VAL A 123 -18.91 13.58 -9.57
CA VAL A 123 -18.77 15.01 -9.88
C VAL A 123 -19.49 15.29 -11.19
N GLY A 124 -20.61 15.98 -11.12
CA GLY A 124 -21.41 16.38 -12.29
C GLY A 124 -22.46 15.34 -12.71
N GLY A 125 -23.55 15.83 -13.32
CA GLY A 125 -24.58 15.00 -13.91
C GLY A 125 -24.16 14.54 -15.31
N GLY A 126 -23.48 13.41 -15.40
CA GLY A 126 -23.42 12.64 -16.63
C GLY A 126 -24.54 11.60 -16.59
N GLU A 127 -25.41 11.62 -17.56
CA GLU A 127 -26.32 10.52 -17.87
C GLU A 127 -25.54 9.24 -18.17
#